data_516de1fe44fc6d4724b0973e21b2b701
#
_entry.id   516de1fe44fc6d4724b0973e21b2b701
#
_cell.length_a   1.000
_cell.length_b   1.000
_cell.length_c   1.000
_cell.angle_alpha   90.00
_cell.angle_beta   90.00
_cell.angle_gamma   90.00
#
_symmetry.space_group_name_H-M   'P 1'
#
loop_
_entity.id
_entity.type
_entity.pdbx_description
1 polymer ?
#
loop_
_entity_poly.entity_id
_entity_poly.type
_entity_poly.pdbx_seq_one_letter_code
_entity_poly.pdbx_strand_id
1 'polypeptide(L)'
;KLNMESRNFRIFAPDETASNRLGPVFEVTGRRWLAEATDNDEFLDPDGRVMDSMLSEHMCEGWLEGYLLTGRHGFFNSYEAFIRIVDSMVAQHAKWLKVCNQLPWRQDIASLNYVLASNVWQQDHNGFTHQDPGFLDHVSNKKADVVRIYLPPDANCLLSCFDHCIRSRNYINVIVASKHPRPQWLTMEQAVRHCTQGVSIWEWASSDQGAEPDVVMACCGDTPTLETL
;
A
#
# COMPACT_ATOMS: atom_id res chain seq x y z
N LYS A 1 10.40 -13.57 -6.97
CA LYS A 1 11.36 -14.19 -7.91
C LYS A 1 12.24 -13.14 -8.61
N LEU A 2 11.65 -12.06 -9.15
CA LEU A 2 12.39 -11.00 -9.88
C LEU A 2 13.49 -10.31 -9.06
N ASN A 3 13.45 -10.39 -7.74
CA ASN A 3 14.41 -9.74 -6.86
C ASN A 3 15.37 -10.72 -6.15
N MET A 4 15.37 -11.99 -6.54
CA MET A 4 16.20 -13.01 -5.87
C MET A 4 17.70 -12.76 -6.05
N GLU A 5 18.12 -12.25 -7.19
CA GLU A 5 19.52 -11.94 -7.48
C GLU A 5 19.94 -10.56 -6.95
N SER A 6 19.19 -9.52 -7.28
CA SER A 6 19.54 -8.15 -6.90
C SER A 6 19.39 -7.88 -5.41
N ARG A 7 18.48 -8.58 -4.73
CA ARG A 7 18.20 -8.48 -3.28
C ARG A 7 18.08 -7.04 -2.78
N ASN A 8 17.52 -6.16 -3.62
CA ASN A 8 17.36 -4.74 -3.36
C ASN A 8 15.93 -4.33 -2.97
N PHE A 9 15.08 -5.30 -2.64
CA PHE A 9 13.70 -5.09 -2.21
C PHE A 9 13.46 -5.63 -0.80
N ARG A 10 12.74 -4.86 0.04
CA ARG A 10 12.33 -5.27 1.38
C ARG A 10 10.89 -4.90 1.68
N ILE A 11 10.28 -5.68 2.55
CA ILE A 11 8.98 -5.42 3.16
C ILE A 11 9.23 -4.98 4.60
N PHE A 12 8.51 -3.98 5.04
CA PHE A 12 8.57 -3.46 6.40
C PHE A 12 7.17 -3.54 7.02
N ALA A 13 7.09 -4.03 8.25
CA ALA A 13 5.84 -4.18 8.98
C ALA A 13 6.07 -4.14 10.49
N PRO A 14 5.13 -3.60 11.28
CA PRO A 14 5.21 -3.61 12.73
C PRO A 14 4.59 -4.90 13.31
N ASP A 15 5.14 -6.08 12.97
CA ASP A 15 4.61 -7.42 13.30
C ASP A 15 3.22 -7.71 12.69
N GLU A 16 2.94 -7.16 11.51
CA GLU A 16 1.63 -7.23 10.87
C GLU A 16 1.62 -7.91 9.50
N THR A 17 2.74 -8.47 9.04
CA THR A 17 2.83 -9.06 7.68
C THR A 17 1.83 -10.20 7.48
N ALA A 18 1.75 -11.13 8.41
CA ALA A 18 0.83 -12.27 8.31
C ALA A 18 -0.63 -11.84 8.48
N SER A 19 -0.92 -10.94 9.42
CA SER A 19 -2.27 -10.46 9.70
C SER A 19 -2.81 -9.57 8.57
N ASN A 20 -1.95 -8.91 7.82
CA ASN A 20 -2.27 -8.19 6.58
C ASN A 20 -2.40 -9.10 5.34
N ARG A 21 -2.49 -10.41 5.52
CA ARG A 21 -2.61 -11.42 4.46
C ARG A 21 -1.42 -11.51 3.51
N LEU A 22 -0.25 -11.04 3.93
CA LEU A 22 1.01 -11.16 3.19
C LEU A 22 1.83 -12.39 3.61
N GLY A 23 1.28 -13.25 4.48
CA GLY A 23 1.93 -14.49 4.95
C GLY A 23 2.60 -15.35 3.88
N PRO A 24 2.05 -15.50 2.65
CA PRO A 24 2.70 -16.26 1.58
C PRO A 24 4.11 -15.76 1.20
N VAL A 25 4.51 -14.55 1.59
CA VAL A 25 5.88 -14.07 1.38
C VAL A 25 6.89 -14.93 2.13
N PHE A 26 6.52 -15.50 3.25
CA PHE A 26 7.38 -16.37 4.06
C PHE A 26 7.69 -17.72 3.41
N GLU A 27 6.96 -18.11 2.37
CA GLU A 27 7.31 -19.27 1.52
C GLU A 27 8.53 -19.00 0.61
N VAL A 28 8.88 -17.70 0.45
CA VAL A 28 9.92 -17.25 -0.49
C VAL A 28 11.13 -16.66 0.23
N THR A 29 10.93 -16.00 1.37
CA THR A 29 11.99 -15.33 2.13
C THR A 29 11.62 -15.27 3.60
N GLY A 30 12.59 -15.27 4.47
CA GLY A 30 12.35 -15.18 5.90
C GLY A 30 12.21 -13.76 6.42
N ARG A 31 11.93 -13.72 7.72
CA ARG A 31 11.87 -12.51 8.55
C ARG A 31 13.27 -12.16 9.03
N ARG A 32 13.69 -10.94 8.84
CA ARG A 32 14.94 -10.42 9.39
C ARG A 32 14.65 -9.84 10.78
N TRP A 33 15.15 -10.51 11.80
CA TRP A 33 15.07 -10.07 13.18
C TRP A 33 16.39 -9.44 13.62
N LEU A 34 16.35 -8.40 14.44
CA LEU A 34 17.54 -7.68 14.92
C LEU A 34 17.85 -7.93 16.40
N ALA A 35 16.96 -8.62 17.11
CA ALA A 35 17.16 -9.09 18.45
C ALA A 35 17.66 -10.54 18.47
N GLU A 36 17.91 -11.07 19.65
CA GLU A 36 18.26 -12.48 19.85
C GLU A 36 17.06 -13.36 19.43
N ALA A 37 17.34 -14.36 18.60
CA ALA A 37 16.34 -15.32 18.14
C ALA A 37 16.10 -16.37 19.23
N THR A 38 14.85 -16.74 19.42
CA THR A 38 14.43 -17.81 20.35
C THR A 38 13.84 -19.00 19.57
N ASP A 39 13.71 -20.15 20.22
CA ASP A 39 13.15 -21.36 19.61
C ASP A 39 11.67 -21.19 19.19
N ASN A 40 10.99 -20.15 19.68
CA ASN A 40 9.59 -19.86 19.36
C ASN A 40 9.43 -18.89 18.20
N ASP A 41 10.52 -18.34 17.69
CA ASP A 41 10.46 -17.38 16.58
C ASP A 41 10.31 -18.12 15.25
N GLU A 42 9.26 -17.75 14.51
CA GLU A 42 8.93 -18.36 13.22
C GLU A 42 9.51 -17.57 12.04
N PHE A 43 9.89 -18.30 10.99
CA PHE A 43 10.36 -17.75 9.72
C PHE A 43 11.64 -16.90 9.79
N LEU A 44 12.43 -17.01 10.84
CA LEU A 44 13.67 -16.26 10.95
C LEU A 44 14.70 -16.69 9.93
N ASP A 45 15.31 -15.72 9.29
CA ASP A 45 16.39 -15.90 8.33
C ASP A 45 17.33 -14.68 8.37
N PRO A 46 18.62 -14.86 8.69
CA PRO A 46 19.59 -13.77 8.68
C PRO A 46 19.66 -13.00 7.36
N ASP A 47 19.29 -13.67 6.27
CA ASP A 47 19.20 -13.08 4.94
C ASP A 47 17.78 -12.66 4.54
N GLY A 48 16.82 -12.79 5.43
CA GLY A 48 15.42 -12.48 5.22
C GLY A 48 15.18 -11.08 4.69
N ARG A 49 14.13 -10.94 3.88
CA ARG A 49 13.78 -9.68 3.22
C ARG A 49 12.57 -8.98 3.86
N VAL A 50 11.98 -9.59 4.87
CA VAL A 50 10.86 -9.03 5.62
C VAL A 50 11.41 -8.48 6.95
N MET A 51 11.30 -7.17 7.13
CA MET A 51 11.61 -6.46 8.37
C MET A 51 10.30 -6.34 9.17
N ASP A 52 9.88 -7.44 9.74
CA ASP A 52 8.64 -7.57 10.49
C ASP A 52 8.97 -7.57 11.98
N SER A 53 9.01 -6.39 12.54
CA SER A 53 9.58 -6.08 13.85
C SER A 53 8.51 -5.86 14.90
N MET A 54 8.94 -5.46 16.08
CA MET A 54 8.04 -5.04 17.15
C MET A 54 7.04 -3.96 16.68
N LEU A 55 5.95 -3.78 17.39
CA LEU A 55 4.91 -2.78 17.13
C LEU A 55 5.48 -1.36 17.22
N SER A 56 6.11 -0.93 16.15
CA SER A 56 6.71 0.40 16.01
C SER A 56 6.66 0.85 14.55
N GLU A 57 5.59 1.46 14.16
CA GLU A 57 5.37 2.02 12.82
C GLU A 57 6.42 3.09 12.49
N HIS A 58 6.82 3.90 13.47
CA HIS A 58 7.87 4.91 13.31
C HIS A 58 9.20 4.29 12.91
N MET A 59 9.58 3.17 13.54
CA MET A 59 10.82 2.47 13.22
C MET A 59 10.75 1.86 11.82
N CYS A 60 9.65 1.21 11.47
CA CYS A 60 9.44 0.63 10.15
C CYS A 60 9.49 1.70 9.05
N GLU A 61 8.85 2.84 9.27
CA GLU A 61 8.90 3.99 8.38
C GLU A 61 10.33 4.52 8.20
N GLY A 62 11.02 4.79 9.30
CA GLY A 62 12.39 5.29 9.26
C GLY A 62 13.36 4.32 8.56
N TRP A 63 13.21 3.03 8.75
CA TRP A 63 14.00 2.02 8.04
C TRP A 63 13.70 2.00 6.55
N LEU A 64 12.42 2.07 6.16
CA LEU A 64 12.05 2.13 4.75
C LEU A 64 12.59 3.40 4.09
N GLU A 65 12.38 4.56 4.68
CA GLU A 65 12.91 5.83 4.16
C GLU A 65 14.44 5.76 3.96
N GLY A 66 15.19 5.31 4.98
CA GLY A 66 16.63 5.12 4.85
C GLY A 66 17.00 4.12 3.76
N TYR A 67 16.24 3.05 3.61
CA TYR A 67 16.46 2.02 2.59
C TYR A 67 16.27 2.56 1.16
N LEU A 68 15.22 3.37 0.94
CA LEU A 68 14.95 4.04 -0.33
C LEU A 68 16.07 5.02 -0.71
N LEU A 69 16.58 5.77 0.26
CA LEU A 69 17.71 6.72 0.04
C LEU A 69 19.00 6.04 -0.40
N THR A 70 19.15 4.74 -0.17
CA THR A 70 20.27 3.94 -0.68
C THR A 70 20.07 3.41 -2.10
N GLY A 71 19.04 3.83 -2.80
CA GLY A 71 18.70 3.38 -4.16
C GLY A 71 17.97 2.04 -4.22
N ARG A 72 17.46 1.57 -3.09
CA ARG A 72 16.73 0.30 -2.97
C ARG A 72 15.22 0.51 -2.99
N HIS A 73 14.45 -0.56 -3.02
CA HIS A 73 13.00 -0.55 -3.13
C HIS A 73 12.34 -1.27 -1.95
N GLY A 74 11.13 -0.88 -1.64
CA GLY A 74 10.36 -1.55 -0.61
C GLY A 74 8.95 -0.99 -0.46
N PHE A 75 8.23 -1.56 0.47
CA PHE A 75 6.95 -1.01 0.92
C PHE A 75 6.76 -1.29 2.41
N PHE A 76 5.91 -0.49 3.00
CA PHE A 76 5.45 -0.63 4.37
C PHE A 76 4.01 -1.16 4.35
N ASN A 77 3.77 -2.25 5.05
CA ASN A 77 2.41 -2.73 5.26
C ASN A 77 1.98 -2.53 6.71
N SER A 78 0.76 -2.05 6.89
CA SER A 78 0.15 -1.82 8.20
C SER A 78 -1.37 -1.77 8.08
N TYR A 79 -2.05 -1.59 9.19
CA TYR A 79 -3.47 -1.32 9.21
C TYR A 79 -3.75 0.14 8.92
N GLU A 80 -4.75 0.41 8.08
CA GLU A 80 -5.21 1.78 7.82
C GLU A 80 -5.54 2.52 9.12
N ALA A 81 -6.13 1.81 10.07
CA ALA A 81 -6.56 2.37 11.33
C ALA A 81 -5.43 2.83 12.27
N PHE A 82 -4.20 2.37 12.06
CA PHE A 82 -3.07 2.67 12.93
C PHE A 82 -1.96 3.48 12.25
N ILE A 83 -1.93 3.49 10.92
CA ILE A 83 -0.84 4.12 10.17
C ILE A 83 -0.71 5.64 10.42
N ARG A 84 -1.77 6.30 10.90
CA ARG A 84 -1.72 7.72 11.23
C ARG A 84 -0.63 8.11 12.23
N ILE A 85 -0.16 7.16 13.01
CA ILE A 85 0.97 7.37 13.94
C ILE A 85 2.23 7.91 13.23
N VAL A 86 2.40 7.67 11.92
CA VAL A 86 3.53 8.15 11.12
C VAL A 86 3.25 9.41 10.31
N ASP A 87 2.12 10.08 10.51
CA ASP A 87 1.71 11.28 9.76
C ASP A 87 2.78 12.35 9.66
N SER A 88 3.49 12.60 10.76
CA SER A 88 4.57 13.59 10.78
C SER A 88 5.76 13.20 9.92
N MET A 89 6.12 11.92 9.87
CA MET A 89 7.20 11.39 9.04
C MET A 89 6.82 11.49 7.56
N VAL A 90 5.62 11.03 7.21
CA VAL A 90 5.07 11.18 5.84
C VAL A 90 5.06 12.63 5.39
N ALA A 91 4.63 13.55 6.28
CA ALA A 91 4.61 14.97 5.96
C ALA A 91 6.02 15.53 5.70
N GLN A 92 7.03 15.09 6.46
CA GLN A 92 8.43 15.47 6.22
C GLN A 92 8.96 14.88 4.93
N HIS A 93 8.68 13.60 4.66
CA HIS A 93 9.08 12.94 3.41
C HIS A 93 8.47 13.64 2.19
N ALA A 94 7.19 14.01 2.22
CA ALA A 94 6.52 14.76 1.15
C ALA A 94 7.17 16.13 0.91
N LYS A 95 7.53 16.86 1.97
CA LYS A 95 8.24 18.15 1.85
C LYS A 95 9.62 17.95 1.21
N TRP A 96 10.33 16.92 1.67
CA TRP A 96 11.65 16.60 1.15
C TRP A 96 11.60 16.24 -0.34
N LEU A 97 10.69 15.36 -0.76
CA LEU A 97 10.49 15.01 -2.17
C LEU A 97 10.19 16.23 -3.02
N LYS A 98 9.27 17.11 -2.57
CA LYS A 98 8.92 18.33 -3.28
C LYS A 98 10.12 19.23 -3.56
N VAL A 99 11.03 19.35 -2.60
CA VAL A 99 12.26 20.13 -2.77
C VAL A 99 13.25 19.40 -3.68
N CYS A 100 13.46 18.10 -3.44
CA CYS A 100 14.43 17.31 -4.21
C CYS A 100 14.09 17.22 -5.69
N ASN A 101 12.81 17.14 -6.05
CA ASN A 101 12.35 17.13 -7.44
C ASN A 101 12.70 18.41 -8.23
N GLN A 102 13.07 19.49 -7.53
CA GLN A 102 13.49 20.74 -8.15
C GLN A 102 15.01 20.88 -8.28
N LEU A 103 15.77 19.92 -7.76
CA LEU A 103 17.23 19.98 -7.74
C LEU A 103 17.83 19.11 -8.86
N PRO A 104 18.43 19.72 -9.91
CA PRO A 104 18.87 18.99 -11.10
C PRO A 104 20.02 18.00 -10.87
N TRP A 105 20.72 18.11 -9.76
CA TRP A 105 21.81 17.20 -9.38
C TRP A 105 21.35 16.02 -8.51
N ARG A 106 20.09 16.01 -8.10
CA ARG A 106 19.52 14.94 -7.28
C ARG A 106 19.09 13.77 -8.15
N GLN A 107 19.45 12.56 -7.75
CA GLN A 107 18.97 11.35 -8.41
C GLN A 107 17.57 11.00 -7.91
N ASP A 108 16.75 10.46 -8.80
CA ASP A 108 15.45 9.90 -8.45
C ASP A 108 15.61 8.71 -7.51
N ILE A 109 14.73 8.63 -6.52
CA ILE A 109 14.65 7.47 -5.63
C ILE A 109 13.37 6.67 -5.88
N ALA A 110 13.38 5.40 -5.46
CA ALA A 110 12.16 4.60 -5.47
C ALA A 110 11.12 5.27 -4.56
N SER A 111 9.85 5.16 -4.96
CA SER A 111 8.75 5.73 -4.20
C SER A 111 8.58 5.08 -2.83
N LEU A 112 8.12 5.86 -1.87
CA LEU A 112 7.67 5.39 -0.58
C LEU A 112 6.27 4.79 -0.75
N ASN A 113 6.15 3.48 -0.55
CA ASN A 113 4.91 2.76 -0.83
C ASN A 113 4.31 2.20 0.45
N TYR A 114 3.02 2.46 0.66
CA TYR A 114 2.20 1.87 1.71
C TYR A 114 1.21 0.89 1.11
N VAL A 115 1.05 -0.26 1.76
CA VAL A 115 -0.04 -1.20 1.53
C VAL A 115 -0.81 -1.33 2.83
N LEU A 116 -1.98 -0.73 2.88
CA LEU A 116 -2.81 -0.65 4.07
C LEU A 116 -3.97 -1.63 3.96
N ALA A 117 -3.99 -2.57 4.88
CA ALA A 117 -5.10 -3.50 5.04
C ALA A 117 -5.97 -3.11 6.24
N SER A 118 -6.96 -3.91 6.59
CA SER A 118 -7.87 -3.61 7.68
C SER A 118 -8.43 -2.20 7.59
N ASN A 119 -9.10 -1.93 6.47
CA ASN A 119 -9.59 -0.61 6.17
C ASN A 119 -10.57 -0.09 7.24
N VAL A 120 -10.54 1.20 7.47
CA VAL A 120 -11.36 1.87 8.50
C VAL A 120 -12.85 1.72 8.19
N TRP A 121 -13.24 1.62 6.93
CA TRP A 121 -14.63 1.49 6.50
C TRP A 121 -15.33 0.30 7.14
N GLN A 122 -14.68 -0.86 7.23
CA GLN A 122 -15.24 -2.07 7.82
C GLN A 122 -14.86 -2.31 9.27
N GLN A 123 -13.88 -1.59 9.78
CA GLN A 123 -13.39 -1.75 11.17
C GLN A 123 -13.01 -3.20 11.49
N ASP A 124 -12.33 -3.88 10.56
CA ASP A 124 -11.99 -5.30 10.60
C ASP A 124 -10.67 -5.62 11.33
N HIS A 125 -10.38 -4.90 12.37
CA HIS A 125 -9.16 -4.99 13.20
C HIS A 125 -9.53 -5.04 14.68
N ASN A 126 -8.54 -4.93 15.56
CA ASN A 126 -8.62 -5.22 17.01
C ASN A 126 -9.60 -4.38 17.84
N GLY A 127 -10.71 -3.93 17.26
CA GLY A 127 -11.76 -3.19 17.92
C GLY A 127 -11.66 -1.68 17.70
N PHE A 128 -12.79 -1.04 17.61
CA PHE A 128 -12.92 0.38 17.28
C PHE A 128 -12.29 1.33 18.31
N THR A 129 -12.04 0.88 19.52
CA THR A 129 -11.42 1.68 20.59
C THR A 129 -9.93 1.96 20.38
N HIS A 130 -9.27 1.24 19.47
CA HIS A 130 -7.83 1.36 19.19
C HIS A 130 -7.54 2.02 17.85
N GLN A 131 -8.59 2.53 17.18
CA GLN A 131 -8.46 3.13 15.88
C GLN A 131 -8.12 4.60 15.98
N ASP A 132 -7.22 5.05 15.10
CA ASP A 132 -6.97 6.46 14.85
C ASP A 132 -7.11 6.75 13.35
N PRO A 133 -8.35 6.84 12.82
CA PRO A 133 -8.61 7.11 11.41
C PRO A 133 -8.16 8.52 11.02
N GLY A 134 -8.01 8.78 9.72
CA GLY A 134 -7.68 10.10 9.20
C GLY A 134 -6.34 10.19 8.47
N PHE A 135 -5.62 9.08 8.31
CA PHE A 135 -4.39 9.07 7.51
C PHE A 135 -4.66 9.48 6.06
N LEU A 136 -5.72 8.94 5.44
CA LEU A 136 -6.09 9.31 4.06
C LEU A 136 -6.46 10.78 3.96
N ASP A 137 -7.19 11.33 4.94
CA ASP A 137 -7.52 12.76 4.99
C ASP A 137 -6.25 13.62 5.08
N HIS A 138 -5.29 13.19 5.90
CA HIS A 138 -4.01 13.88 6.05
C HIS A 138 -3.21 13.87 4.74
N VAL A 139 -3.05 12.71 4.10
CA VAL A 139 -2.23 12.61 2.88
C VAL A 139 -2.93 13.19 1.65
N SER A 140 -4.27 13.21 1.59
CA SER A 140 -5.03 13.83 0.51
C SER A 140 -4.83 15.34 0.40
N ASN A 141 -4.42 16.00 1.48
CA ASN A 141 -4.07 17.43 1.50
C ASN A 141 -2.68 17.73 0.92
N LYS A 142 -1.91 16.71 0.54
CA LYS A 142 -0.62 16.90 -0.12
C LYS A 142 -0.81 17.10 -1.63
N LYS A 143 0.23 17.59 -2.30
CA LYS A 143 0.18 17.74 -3.75
C LYS A 143 0.18 16.40 -4.47
N ALA A 144 -0.64 16.28 -5.50
CA ALA A 144 -0.74 15.09 -6.33
C ALA A 144 0.55 14.77 -7.13
N ASP A 145 1.46 15.72 -7.25
CA ASP A 145 2.79 15.52 -7.85
C ASP A 145 3.76 14.77 -6.94
N VAL A 146 3.45 14.61 -5.66
CA VAL A 146 4.26 13.84 -4.70
C VAL A 146 3.47 12.77 -3.94
N VAL A 147 2.15 12.87 -3.80
CA VAL A 147 1.33 11.88 -3.06
C VAL A 147 0.20 11.38 -3.94
N ARG A 148 0.00 10.07 -3.94
CA ARG A 148 -1.08 9.39 -4.66
C ARG A 148 -1.74 8.35 -3.77
N ILE A 149 -3.06 8.27 -3.85
CA ILE A 149 -3.89 7.31 -3.14
C ILE A 149 -4.57 6.41 -4.16
N TYR A 150 -4.53 5.11 -3.91
CA TYR A 150 -5.11 4.07 -4.76
C TYR A 150 -6.11 3.27 -3.93
N LEU A 151 -7.33 3.17 -4.44
CA LEU A 151 -8.45 2.46 -3.81
C LEU A 151 -8.97 1.40 -4.80
N PRO A 152 -8.23 0.30 -5.00
CA PRO A 152 -8.58 -0.71 -5.98
C PRO A 152 -9.86 -1.46 -5.58
N PRO A 153 -10.77 -1.71 -6.54
CA PRO A 153 -12.04 -2.39 -6.28
C PRO A 153 -11.93 -3.91 -6.17
N ASP A 154 -10.84 -4.50 -6.67
CA ASP A 154 -10.60 -5.95 -6.67
C ASP A 154 -9.11 -6.31 -6.70
N ALA A 155 -8.81 -7.61 -6.65
CA ALA A 155 -7.43 -8.09 -6.57
C ALA A 155 -6.62 -7.82 -7.85
N ASN A 156 -7.23 -7.86 -9.05
CA ASN A 156 -6.51 -7.57 -10.28
C ASN A 156 -6.17 -6.09 -10.39
N CYS A 157 -7.06 -5.21 -9.95
CA CYS A 157 -6.78 -3.78 -9.83
C CYS A 157 -5.69 -3.51 -8.78
N LEU A 158 -5.73 -4.20 -7.62
CA LEU A 158 -4.70 -4.12 -6.61
C LEU A 158 -3.32 -4.50 -7.17
N LEU A 159 -3.23 -5.61 -7.90
CA LEU A 159 -1.97 -6.05 -8.54
C LEU A 159 -1.47 -5.03 -9.56
N SER A 160 -2.36 -4.48 -10.39
CA SER A 160 -2.01 -3.46 -11.38
C SER A 160 -1.50 -2.18 -10.72
N CYS A 161 -2.19 -1.67 -9.70
CA CYS A 161 -1.77 -0.50 -8.94
C CYS A 161 -0.44 -0.75 -8.22
N PHE A 162 -0.28 -1.92 -7.59
CA PHE A 162 0.94 -2.27 -6.86
C PHE A 162 2.15 -2.33 -7.80
N ASP A 163 2.04 -2.99 -8.96
CA ASP A 163 3.12 -3.02 -9.96
C ASP A 163 3.52 -1.60 -10.41
N HIS A 164 2.53 -0.73 -10.66
CA HIS A 164 2.78 0.67 -10.98
C HIS A 164 3.52 1.39 -9.83
N CYS A 165 3.08 1.23 -8.59
CA CYS A 165 3.66 1.89 -7.43
C CYS A 165 5.12 1.49 -7.19
N ILE A 166 5.43 0.18 -7.25
CA ILE A 166 6.81 -0.30 -7.02
C ILE A 166 7.79 0.08 -8.13
N ARG A 167 7.29 0.44 -9.33
CA ARG A 167 8.10 0.96 -10.44
C ARG A 167 8.24 2.48 -10.41
N SER A 168 7.36 3.17 -9.71
CA SER A 168 7.35 4.63 -9.66
C SER A 168 8.53 5.18 -8.87
N ARG A 169 8.85 6.45 -9.11
CA ARG A 169 9.93 7.17 -8.43
C ARG A 169 9.42 8.51 -7.93
N ASN A 170 10.00 8.96 -6.82
CA ASN A 170 9.74 10.27 -6.23
C ASN A 170 8.28 10.50 -5.79
N TYR A 171 7.55 9.42 -5.48
CA TYR A 171 6.19 9.51 -4.94
C TYR A 171 6.08 8.90 -3.55
N ILE A 172 5.02 9.29 -2.87
CA ILE A 172 4.44 8.55 -1.75
C ILE A 172 3.16 7.94 -2.30
N ASN A 173 3.10 6.62 -2.36
CA ASN A 173 1.93 5.89 -2.84
C ASN A 173 1.25 5.20 -1.66
N VAL A 174 -0.04 5.42 -1.52
CA VAL A 174 -0.87 4.79 -0.49
C VAL A 174 -1.90 3.91 -1.17
N ILE A 175 -1.83 2.61 -0.95
CA ILE A 175 -2.76 1.62 -1.48
C ILE A 175 -3.58 1.08 -0.31
N VAL A 176 -4.90 1.17 -0.40
CA VAL A 176 -5.82 0.63 0.61
C VAL A 176 -6.57 -0.55 0.03
N ALA A 177 -6.54 -1.68 0.72
CA ALA A 177 -7.24 -2.89 0.32
C ALA A 177 -7.77 -3.62 1.55
N SER A 178 -8.89 -4.35 1.38
CA SER A 178 -9.40 -5.21 2.45
C SER A 178 -8.50 -6.43 2.66
N LYS A 179 -8.38 -6.88 3.88
CA LYS A 179 -7.78 -8.19 4.19
C LYS A 179 -8.77 -9.36 4.07
N HIS A 180 -10.04 -9.06 3.87
CA HIS A 180 -11.06 -10.07 3.64
C HIS A 180 -11.17 -10.45 2.15
N PRO A 181 -11.53 -11.71 1.84
CA PRO A 181 -11.83 -12.10 0.47
C PRO A 181 -12.95 -11.23 -0.12
N ARG A 182 -12.75 -10.77 -1.34
CA ARG A 182 -13.70 -9.93 -2.08
C ARG A 182 -14.02 -10.55 -3.44
N PRO A 183 -15.17 -10.23 -4.03
CA PRO A 183 -15.44 -10.62 -5.40
C PRO A 183 -14.40 -10.08 -6.36
N GLN A 184 -14.14 -10.83 -7.41
CA GLN A 184 -13.27 -10.41 -8.51
C GLN A 184 -14.17 -9.91 -9.65
N TRP A 185 -14.09 -8.61 -9.93
CA TRP A 185 -14.97 -7.94 -10.89
C TRP A 185 -14.40 -7.89 -12.30
N LEU A 186 -13.11 -7.55 -12.41
CA LEU A 186 -12.45 -7.30 -13.68
C LEU A 186 -11.42 -8.39 -13.99
N THR A 187 -11.35 -8.80 -15.26
CA THR A 187 -10.18 -9.58 -15.72
C THR A 187 -8.91 -8.74 -15.59
N MET A 188 -7.74 -9.36 -15.64
CA MET A 188 -6.47 -8.62 -15.53
C MET A 188 -6.32 -7.57 -16.64
N GLU A 189 -6.76 -7.88 -17.87
CA GLU A 189 -6.74 -6.94 -18.98
C GLU A 189 -7.66 -5.72 -18.74
N GLN A 190 -8.87 -5.97 -18.25
CA GLN A 190 -9.82 -4.90 -17.89
C GLN A 190 -9.29 -4.06 -16.72
N ALA A 191 -8.70 -4.70 -15.72
CA ALA A 191 -8.09 -4.02 -14.57
C ALA A 191 -6.95 -3.08 -14.98
N VAL A 192 -6.06 -3.54 -15.88
CA VAL A 192 -4.96 -2.68 -16.40
C VAL A 192 -5.53 -1.46 -17.12
N ARG A 193 -6.57 -1.64 -17.96
CA ARG A 193 -7.22 -0.51 -18.63
C ARG A 193 -7.87 0.45 -17.64
N HIS A 194 -8.64 -0.08 -16.69
CA HIS A 194 -9.29 0.70 -15.64
C HIS A 194 -8.28 1.51 -14.80
N CYS A 195 -7.23 0.86 -14.31
CA CYS A 195 -6.20 1.52 -13.51
C CYS A 195 -5.39 2.56 -14.31
N THR A 196 -5.20 2.36 -15.61
CA THR A 196 -4.52 3.34 -16.48
C THR A 196 -5.36 4.60 -16.65
N GLN A 197 -6.67 4.48 -16.68
CA GLN A 197 -7.60 5.61 -16.74
C GLN A 197 -7.79 6.29 -15.37
N GLY A 198 -7.59 5.53 -14.29
CA GLY A 198 -7.81 5.95 -12.89
C GLY A 198 -9.26 5.80 -12.43
N VAL A 199 -10.23 5.98 -13.32
CA VAL A 199 -11.67 5.73 -13.12
C VAL A 199 -12.28 5.34 -14.46
N SER A 200 -13.26 4.46 -14.48
CA SER A 200 -13.98 4.07 -15.70
C SER A 200 -15.44 3.71 -15.42
N ILE A 201 -16.25 3.81 -16.45
CA ILE A 201 -17.63 3.34 -16.42
C ILE A 201 -17.64 1.81 -16.54
N TRP A 202 -18.45 1.16 -15.73
CA TRP A 202 -18.67 -0.28 -15.79
C TRP A 202 -20.03 -0.54 -16.47
N GLU A 203 -20.01 -0.61 -17.80
CA GLU A 203 -21.20 -0.79 -18.62
C GLU A 203 -21.97 -2.05 -18.23
N TRP A 204 -21.27 -3.13 -17.85
CA TRP A 204 -21.89 -4.39 -17.42
C TRP A 204 -22.69 -4.27 -16.11
N ALA A 205 -22.39 -3.25 -15.29
CA ALA A 205 -23.09 -2.95 -14.04
C ALA A 205 -24.15 -1.85 -14.20
N SER A 206 -24.18 -1.19 -15.36
CA SER A 206 -25.13 -0.12 -15.66
C SER A 206 -26.48 -0.71 -16.15
N SER A 207 -27.57 -0.07 -15.78
CA SER A 207 -28.94 -0.48 -16.17
C SER A 207 -29.56 0.40 -17.25
N ASP A 208 -28.84 1.43 -17.71
CA ASP A 208 -29.34 2.45 -18.65
C ASP A 208 -29.49 1.93 -20.12
N GLN A 209 -28.82 0.83 -20.46
CA GLN A 209 -28.80 0.24 -21.80
C GLN A 209 -28.44 1.24 -22.92
N GLY A 210 -27.63 2.24 -22.60
CA GLY A 210 -27.19 3.28 -23.51
C GLY A 210 -28.13 4.50 -23.59
N ALA A 211 -29.15 4.56 -22.74
CA ALA A 211 -29.96 5.78 -22.56
C ALA A 211 -29.23 6.77 -21.62
N GLU A 212 -29.68 8.01 -21.56
CA GLU A 212 -29.18 8.96 -20.56
C GLU A 212 -29.65 8.53 -19.17
N PRO A 213 -28.75 8.28 -18.22
CA PRO A 213 -29.12 7.82 -16.88
C PRO A 213 -29.71 8.94 -16.03
N ASP A 214 -30.75 8.65 -15.26
CA ASP A 214 -31.28 9.56 -14.25
C ASP A 214 -30.36 9.73 -13.03
N VAL A 215 -29.57 8.70 -12.72
CA VAL A 215 -28.65 8.67 -11.58
C VAL A 215 -27.32 8.03 -11.99
N VAL A 216 -26.22 8.67 -11.62
CA VAL A 216 -24.88 8.13 -11.77
C VAL A 216 -24.30 7.88 -10.38
N MET A 217 -23.88 6.65 -10.12
CA MET A 217 -23.21 6.26 -8.88
C MET A 217 -21.71 6.14 -9.12
N ALA A 218 -20.93 6.69 -8.20
CA ALA A 218 -19.47 6.56 -8.20
C ALA A 218 -19.00 5.95 -6.89
N CYS A 219 -18.07 5.01 -6.96
CA CYS A 219 -17.45 4.37 -5.80
C CYS A 219 -15.97 4.14 -6.04
N CYS A 220 -15.22 3.90 -4.98
CA CYS A 220 -13.81 3.53 -5.03
C CYS A 220 -13.48 2.63 -3.83
N GLY A 221 -12.54 1.72 -4.03
CA GLY A 221 -12.20 0.71 -3.03
C GLY A 221 -13.08 -0.54 -3.13
N ASP A 222 -12.61 -1.62 -2.54
CA ASP A 222 -13.26 -2.93 -2.65
C ASP A 222 -14.60 -3.02 -1.91
N THR A 223 -14.67 -2.49 -0.70
CA THR A 223 -15.90 -2.50 0.10
C THR A 223 -16.97 -1.58 -0.48
N PRO A 224 -16.70 -0.28 -0.76
CA PRO A 224 -17.72 0.58 -1.38
C PRO A 224 -18.19 0.07 -2.74
N THR A 225 -17.31 -0.53 -3.52
CA THR A 225 -17.71 -1.14 -4.80
C THR A 225 -18.70 -2.31 -4.60
N LEU A 226 -18.41 -3.18 -3.63
CA LEU A 226 -19.33 -4.28 -3.29
C LEU A 226 -20.70 -3.79 -2.81
N GLU A 227 -20.72 -2.70 -2.06
CA GLU A 227 -21.97 -2.13 -1.53
C GLU A 227 -22.76 -1.34 -2.59
N THR A 228 -22.08 -0.84 -3.63
CA THR A 228 -22.71 -0.09 -4.72
C THR A 228 -23.37 -1.01 -5.75
N LEU A 229 -22.78 -2.17 -6.02
CA LEU A 229 -23.27 -3.18 -6.98
C LEU A 229 -24.36 -4.08 -6.38
#